data_67ef2a594f46799f0bad6bfaa9602144
#
_entry.id   67ef2a594f46799f0bad6bfaa9602144
#
_cell.length_a   1.000
_cell.length_b   1.000
_cell.length_c   1.000
_cell.angle_alpha   90.00
_cell.angle_beta   90.00
_cell.angle_gamma   90.00
#
_symmetry.space_group_name_H-M   'P 1'
#
loop_
_entity.id
_entity.type
_entity.pdbx_description
1 polymer ?
#
loop_
_entity_poly.entity_id
_entity_poly.type
_entity_poly.pdbx_seq_one_letter_code
_entity_poly.pdbx_strand_id
1 'polypeptide(L)'
;MNAPLIWAGLPVFFGVVLWLIKKYPRIQLLVGIGLYALFALLAIFLPIENPLGTQQAGFIIDSSLNILGRQFVLTFAEQPVLMLLFGFSAFWMLGLFSQSHAIRLIPYGLVILGLLTASLMVQPFLYAALIIEAAVLISVPLLADPASRSSRGLVRFIIFLSLAVPFTLLAGWAANLAEANPANGMFQIRAAILLALGFSFMLGVFPLFTWMPMLSEETHPYVSGFLLNLLSVVILFLGVRFLNTYGWLRTMAGVPNALQIAGGFMVLSAGLWAGFDRKLIRLPAYLNVLQNGLALVALSLRGDSPLVLFSALLIPRLVMTAYLCLALSVLAHRPVLEKGAFAAYPFAAVMVLVSIFSMAGFPLLAGFPSMLLLLERLGQQAPATLALVALGLIALIGAGIRHMISMVSPPADLEMQGLAVEPASGLLLNVYFTAGILVCLIIGLFPSRIMPAAEEIVRAFQNWR
;
A
#
# COMPACT_ATOMS: atom_id res chain seq x y z
N MET A 1 14.44 4.61 -26.20
CA MET A 1 13.93 3.61 -25.23
C MET A 1 12.56 4.07 -24.80
N ASN A 2 11.63 3.13 -24.56
CA ASN A 2 10.27 3.50 -24.19
C ASN A 2 10.09 3.42 -22.66
N ALA A 3 9.42 4.41 -22.08
CA ALA A 3 9.19 4.49 -20.65
C ALA A 3 8.52 3.21 -20.08
N PRO A 4 7.46 2.64 -20.70
CA PRO A 4 6.87 1.40 -20.21
C PRO A 4 7.84 0.20 -20.17
N LEU A 5 8.81 0.13 -21.09
CA LEU A 5 9.81 -0.93 -21.06
C LEU A 5 10.76 -0.78 -19.86
N ILE A 6 11.16 0.45 -19.53
CA ILE A 6 12.06 0.74 -18.41
C ILE A 6 11.37 0.41 -17.07
N TRP A 7 10.13 0.89 -16.90
CA TRP A 7 9.46 0.86 -15.60
C TRP A 7 8.62 -0.40 -15.34
N ALA A 8 8.25 -1.14 -16.38
CA ALA A 8 7.54 -2.41 -16.26
C ALA A 8 8.41 -3.58 -16.71
N GLY A 9 9.01 -3.51 -17.91
CA GLY A 9 9.75 -4.62 -18.51
C GLY A 9 11.05 -4.94 -17.80
N LEU A 10 11.90 -3.94 -17.51
CA LEU A 10 13.18 -4.18 -16.85
C LEU A 10 13.05 -4.73 -15.41
N PRO A 11 12.14 -4.23 -14.54
CA PRO A 11 11.93 -4.84 -13.23
C PRO A 11 11.53 -6.32 -13.32
N VAL A 12 10.61 -6.66 -14.25
CA VAL A 12 10.23 -8.06 -14.48
C VAL A 12 11.43 -8.89 -14.94
N PHE A 13 12.20 -8.41 -15.91
CA PHE A 13 13.39 -9.08 -16.39
C PHE A 13 14.43 -9.33 -15.29
N PHE A 14 14.82 -8.29 -14.56
CA PHE A 14 15.79 -8.43 -13.48
C PHE A 14 15.25 -9.26 -12.32
N GLY A 15 13.96 -9.23 -12.04
CA GLY A 15 13.32 -10.11 -11.06
C GLY A 15 13.49 -11.59 -11.43
N VAL A 16 13.27 -11.94 -12.69
CA VAL A 16 13.50 -13.31 -13.21
C VAL A 16 14.99 -13.70 -13.14
N VAL A 17 15.90 -12.80 -13.52
CA VAL A 17 17.35 -13.04 -13.43
C VAL A 17 17.76 -13.28 -11.97
N LEU A 18 17.29 -12.47 -11.02
CA LEU A 18 17.57 -12.66 -9.60
C LEU A 18 16.99 -13.97 -9.06
N TRP A 19 15.85 -14.43 -9.58
CA TRP A 19 15.27 -15.72 -9.20
C TRP A 19 16.15 -16.88 -9.68
N LEU A 20 16.79 -16.79 -10.85
CA LEU A 20 17.71 -17.81 -11.36
C LEU A 20 18.96 -17.97 -10.48
N ILE A 21 19.45 -16.87 -9.88
CA ILE A 21 20.62 -16.87 -8.98
C ILE A 21 20.28 -17.14 -7.50
N LYS A 22 19.13 -17.70 -7.20
CA LYS A 22 18.65 -18.00 -5.82
C LYS A 22 19.60 -18.86 -4.97
N LYS A 23 20.56 -19.57 -5.60
CA LYS A 23 21.60 -20.34 -4.90
C LYS A 23 22.58 -19.45 -4.12
N TYR A 24 22.70 -18.17 -4.46
CA TYR A 24 23.63 -17.23 -3.86
C TYR A 24 22.90 -16.10 -3.11
N PRO A 25 22.36 -16.35 -1.89
CA PRO A 25 21.45 -15.43 -1.21
C PRO A 25 22.10 -14.07 -0.89
N ARG A 26 23.40 -14.02 -0.57
CA ARG A 26 24.11 -12.76 -0.33
C ARG A 26 24.23 -11.89 -1.57
N ILE A 27 24.52 -12.50 -2.73
CA ILE A 27 24.60 -11.80 -4.02
C ILE A 27 23.20 -11.32 -4.40
N GLN A 28 22.19 -12.17 -4.26
CA GLN A 28 20.80 -11.83 -4.53
C GLN A 28 20.34 -10.64 -3.66
N LEU A 29 20.72 -10.60 -2.37
CA LEU A 29 20.40 -9.50 -1.47
C LEU A 29 21.04 -8.18 -1.93
N LEU A 30 22.37 -8.17 -2.11
CA LEU A 30 23.11 -6.95 -2.45
C LEU A 30 22.72 -6.42 -3.83
N VAL A 31 22.72 -7.27 -4.85
CA VAL A 31 22.34 -6.88 -6.22
C VAL A 31 20.87 -6.46 -6.27
N GLY A 32 19.99 -7.19 -5.57
CA GLY A 32 18.58 -6.87 -5.52
C GLY A 32 18.30 -5.50 -4.90
N ILE A 33 18.84 -5.22 -3.73
CA ILE A 33 18.69 -3.89 -3.09
C ILE A 33 19.28 -2.79 -3.98
N GLY A 34 20.44 -3.05 -4.60
CA GLY A 34 21.04 -2.12 -5.56
C GLY A 34 20.13 -1.83 -6.76
N LEU A 35 19.44 -2.84 -7.30
CA LEU A 35 18.47 -2.65 -8.40
C LEU A 35 17.24 -1.84 -7.95
N TYR A 36 16.67 -2.12 -6.77
CA TYR A 36 15.57 -1.31 -6.27
C TYR A 36 15.98 0.15 -6.05
N ALA A 37 17.18 0.40 -5.50
CA ALA A 37 17.73 1.74 -5.35
C ALA A 37 17.96 2.41 -6.72
N LEU A 38 18.49 1.67 -7.70
CA LEU A 38 18.69 2.16 -9.06
C LEU A 38 17.35 2.57 -9.70
N PHE A 39 16.31 1.73 -9.64
CA PHE A 39 14.99 2.07 -10.19
C PHE A 39 14.36 3.26 -9.47
N ALA A 40 14.54 3.38 -8.15
CA ALA A 40 14.07 4.55 -7.40
C ALA A 40 14.80 5.84 -7.84
N LEU A 41 16.13 5.78 -8.01
CA LEU A 41 16.91 6.91 -8.52
C LEU A 41 16.52 7.25 -9.97
N LEU A 42 16.34 6.26 -10.83
CA LEU A 42 15.85 6.49 -12.19
C LEU A 42 14.47 7.16 -12.18
N ALA A 43 13.55 6.77 -11.26
CA ALA A 43 12.25 7.40 -11.13
C ALA A 43 12.35 8.89 -10.77
N ILE A 44 13.38 9.29 -10.03
CA ILE A 44 13.61 10.68 -9.62
C ILE A 44 14.27 11.49 -10.73
N PHE A 45 15.32 10.94 -11.36
CA PHE A 45 16.24 11.72 -12.21
C PHE A 45 16.02 11.53 -13.71
N LEU A 46 15.31 10.50 -14.15
CA LEU A 46 15.12 10.19 -15.55
C LEU A 46 13.79 10.78 -16.06
N PRO A 47 13.79 11.95 -16.72
CA PRO A 47 12.57 12.58 -17.19
C PRO A 47 11.98 11.80 -18.38
N ILE A 48 10.66 11.70 -18.39
CA ILE A 48 9.89 11.10 -19.47
C ILE A 48 9.48 12.23 -20.42
N GLU A 49 9.60 12.03 -21.73
CA GLU A 49 9.24 13.01 -22.80
C GLU A 49 10.03 14.33 -22.80
N ASN A 50 10.78 14.64 -21.77
CA ASN A 50 11.63 15.82 -21.74
C ASN A 50 13.05 15.47 -22.23
N PRO A 51 13.68 16.29 -23.08
CA PRO A 51 15.04 16.03 -23.53
C PRO A 51 16.04 16.18 -22.37
N LEU A 52 16.86 15.15 -22.17
CA LEU A 52 18.02 15.20 -21.27
C LEU A 52 19.14 15.96 -21.96
N GLY A 53 19.37 17.23 -21.58
CA GLY A 53 20.49 18.04 -22.06
C GLY A 53 20.11 19.16 -23.00
N THR A 54 21.13 19.93 -23.44
CA THR A 54 20.99 21.03 -24.41
C THR A 54 20.51 20.51 -25.76
N GLN A 55 19.71 21.28 -26.45
CA GLN A 55 18.87 20.99 -27.63
C GLN A 55 19.49 20.18 -28.80
N GLN A 56 20.73 19.73 -28.76
CA GLN A 56 21.42 19.14 -29.94
C GLN A 56 21.73 17.63 -29.83
N ALA A 57 21.61 17.00 -28.66
CA ALA A 57 21.89 15.55 -28.51
C ALA A 57 21.10 14.92 -27.36
N GLY A 58 19.86 15.35 -27.10
CA GLY A 58 19.05 14.85 -25.98
C GLY A 58 18.52 13.44 -26.25
N PHE A 59 18.79 12.51 -25.33
CA PHE A 59 18.15 11.20 -25.30
C PHE A 59 16.69 11.38 -24.84
N ILE A 60 15.74 11.13 -25.74
CA ILE A 60 14.30 11.23 -25.46
C ILE A 60 13.78 9.82 -25.15
N ILE A 61 13.01 9.70 -24.06
CA ILE A 61 12.32 8.50 -23.68
C ILE A 61 10.88 8.61 -24.14
N ASP A 62 10.48 7.75 -25.08
CA ASP A 62 9.10 7.64 -25.56
C ASP A 62 8.14 7.26 -24.45
N SER A 63 6.99 7.94 -24.39
CA SER A 63 5.94 7.68 -23.41
C SER A 63 5.13 6.41 -23.71
N SER A 64 5.17 5.89 -24.93
CA SER A 64 4.28 4.82 -25.37
C SER A 64 5.00 3.57 -25.86
N LEU A 65 4.36 2.41 -25.65
CA LEU A 65 4.83 1.11 -26.15
C LEU A 65 3.61 0.25 -26.52
N ASN A 66 3.63 -0.34 -27.71
CA ASN A 66 2.59 -1.26 -28.16
C ASN A 66 3.05 -2.70 -28.01
N ILE A 67 2.33 -3.49 -27.19
CA ILE A 67 2.59 -4.92 -26.98
C ILE A 67 1.29 -5.68 -27.18
N LEU A 68 1.29 -6.72 -28.02
CA LEU A 68 0.13 -7.59 -28.29
C LEU A 68 -1.15 -6.83 -28.64
N GLY A 69 -1.02 -5.72 -29.42
CA GLY A 69 -2.14 -4.89 -29.82
C GLY A 69 -2.72 -4.02 -28.69
N ARG A 70 -2.02 -3.90 -27.56
CA ARG A 70 -2.37 -2.99 -26.45
C ARG A 70 -1.32 -1.92 -26.29
N GLN A 71 -1.77 -0.71 -26.01
CA GLN A 71 -0.90 0.42 -25.79
C GLN A 71 -0.63 0.56 -24.29
N PHE A 72 0.64 0.70 -23.95
CA PHE A 72 1.11 1.07 -22.61
C PHE A 72 1.60 2.52 -22.70
N VAL A 73 1.04 3.40 -21.88
CA VAL A 73 1.38 4.83 -21.90
C VAL A 73 1.80 5.25 -20.49
N LEU A 74 2.94 5.93 -20.44
CA LEU A 74 3.48 6.52 -19.23
C LEU A 74 4.02 7.92 -19.58
N THR A 75 3.35 8.94 -19.09
CA THR A 75 3.70 10.34 -19.34
C THR A 75 4.54 10.94 -18.22
N PHE A 76 5.17 12.09 -18.46
CA PHE A 76 5.88 12.85 -17.43
C PHE A 76 4.99 13.16 -16.20
N ALA A 77 3.70 13.42 -16.42
CA ALA A 77 2.77 13.69 -15.34
C ALA A 77 2.67 12.55 -14.31
N GLU A 78 2.90 11.30 -14.71
CA GLU A 78 2.81 10.11 -13.86
C GLU A 78 4.13 9.78 -13.14
N GLN A 79 5.20 10.50 -13.42
CA GLN A 79 6.50 10.30 -12.79
C GLN A 79 6.46 10.34 -11.26
N PRO A 80 5.71 11.23 -10.57
CA PRO A 80 5.60 11.23 -9.11
C PRO A 80 5.00 9.95 -8.52
N VAL A 81 4.09 9.29 -9.26
CA VAL A 81 3.54 8.00 -8.86
C VAL A 81 4.61 6.90 -8.93
N LEU A 82 5.47 6.94 -9.97
CA LEU A 82 6.62 6.03 -10.06
C LEU A 82 7.61 6.26 -8.92
N MET A 83 7.94 7.53 -8.61
CA MET A 83 8.81 7.87 -7.49
C MET A 83 8.26 7.29 -6.18
N LEU A 84 6.95 7.39 -5.96
CA LEU A 84 6.31 6.84 -4.77
C LEU A 84 6.43 5.30 -4.73
N LEU A 85 6.10 4.60 -5.81
CA LEU A 85 6.09 3.13 -5.85
C LEU A 85 7.50 2.53 -5.76
N PHE A 86 8.44 3.04 -6.56
CA PHE A 86 9.81 2.53 -6.57
C PHE A 86 10.59 3.00 -5.34
N GLY A 87 10.39 4.24 -4.88
CA GLY A 87 10.98 4.76 -3.65
C GLY A 87 10.52 4.00 -2.42
N PHE A 88 9.22 3.75 -2.29
CA PHE A 88 8.67 2.90 -1.24
C PHE A 88 9.23 1.49 -1.30
N SER A 89 9.29 0.87 -2.48
CA SER A 89 9.81 -0.48 -2.63
C SER A 89 11.30 -0.55 -2.27
N ALA A 90 12.11 0.42 -2.70
CA ALA A 90 13.52 0.51 -2.32
C ALA A 90 13.69 0.67 -0.81
N PHE A 91 12.92 1.57 -0.20
CA PHE A 91 12.90 1.77 1.26
C PHE A 91 12.53 0.48 2.01
N TRP A 92 11.50 -0.24 1.53
CA TRP A 92 11.11 -1.52 2.12
C TRP A 92 12.23 -2.55 2.04
N MET A 93 12.90 -2.67 0.89
CA MET A 93 13.97 -3.67 0.71
C MET A 93 15.20 -3.43 1.60
N LEU A 94 15.45 -2.20 2.05
CA LEU A 94 16.52 -1.92 3.02
C LEU A 94 16.36 -2.70 4.34
N GLY A 95 15.13 -2.93 4.80
CA GLY A 95 14.87 -3.72 6.00
C GLY A 95 15.26 -5.21 5.88
N LEU A 96 15.44 -5.73 4.65
CA LEU A 96 15.86 -7.13 4.43
C LEU A 96 17.30 -7.42 4.88
N PHE A 97 18.14 -6.40 5.10
CA PHE A 97 19.44 -6.62 5.73
C PHE A 97 19.33 -7.27 7.11
N SER A 98 18.21 -7.08 7.81
CA SER A 98 17.93 -7.69 9.11
C SER A 98 17.05 -8.95 9.05
N GLN A 99 16.51 -9.31 7.85
CA GLN A 99 15.49 -10.35 7.67
C GLN A 99 15.91 -11.39 6.62
N SER A 100 16.86 -12.26 6.97
CA SER A 100 17.40 -13.28 6.07
C SER A 100 16.33 -14.27 5.53
N HIS A 101 15.28 -14.52 6.30
CA HIS A 101 14.19 -15.42 5.91
C HIS A 101 13.29 -14.86 4.79
N ALA A 102 13.24 -13.53 4.64
CA ALA A 102 12.41 -12.86 3.64
C ALA A 102 13.14 -12.52 2.33
N ILE A 103 14.37 -13.04 2.10
CA ILE A 103 15.16 -12.73 0.90
C ILE A 103 14.41 -13.07 -0.41
N ARG A 104 13.54 -14.09 -0.40
CA ARG A 104 12.69 -14.42 -1.55
C ARG A 104 11.80 -13.26 -2.01
N LEU A 105 11.55 -12.27 -1.14
CA LEU A 105 10.80 -11.07 -1.50
C LEU A 105 11.48 -10.26 -2.61
N ILE A 106 12.81 -10.27 -2.72
CA ILE A 106 13.55 -9.47 -3.68
C ILE A 106 13.17 -9.78 -5.14
N PRO A 107 13.36 -11.02 -5.65
CA PRO A 107 13.04 -11.34 -7.04
C PRO A 107 11.54 -11.26 -7.33
N TYR A 108 10.71 -11.83 -6.46
CA TYR A 108 9.25 -11.79 -6.65
C TYR A 108 8.71 -10.37 -6.54
N GLY A 109 9.22 -9.57 -5.60
CA GLY A 109 8.80 -8.18 -5.42
C GLY A 109 9.11 -7.31 -6.64
N LEU A 110 10.27 -7.50 -7.31
CA LEU A 110 10.58 -6.80 -8.57
C LEU A 110 9.60 -7.16 -9.69
N VAL A 111 9.30 -8.45 -9.85
CA VAL A 111 8.32 -8.89 -10.87
C VAL A 111 6.95 -8.31 -10.56
N ILE A 112 6.50 -8.41 -9.30
CA ILE A 112 5.20 -7.86 -8.87
C ILE A 112 5.15 -6.35 -9.06
N LEU A 113 6.19 -5.61 -8.66
CA LEU A 113 6.28 -4.16 -8.84
C LEU A 113 6.19 -3.77 -10.33
N GLY A 114 6.93 -4.47 -11.21
CA GLY A 114 6.89 -4.24 -12.65
C GLY A 114 5.50 -4.50 -13.25
N LEU A 115 4.83 -5.59 -12.86
CA LEU A 115 3.48 -5.90 -13.31
C LEU A 115 2.44 -4.88 -12.77
N LEU A 116 2.53 -4.52 -11.49
CA LEU A 116 1.64 -3.52 -10.91
C LEU A 116 1.85 -2.14 -11.55
N THR A 117 3.08 -1.79 -11.88
CA THR A 117 3.36 -0.56 -12.66
C THR A 117 2.78 -0.66 -14.07
N ALA A 118 2.91 -1.82 -14.75
CA ALA A 118 2.29 -2.05 -16.06
C ALA A 118 0.76 -1.93 -16.01
N SER A 119 0.12 -2.34 -14.90
CA SER A 119 -1.34 -2.20 -14.74
C SER A 119 -1.79 -0.75 -14.71
N LEU A 120 -0.95 0.17 -14.26
CA LEU A 120 -1.22 1.60 -14.30
C LEU A 120 -0.98 2.22 -15.69
N MET A 121 -0.26 1.58 -16.59
CA MET A 121 0.10 2.11 -17.92
C MET A 121 -0.81 1.59 -19.04
N VAL A 122 -1.45 0.42 -18.86
CA VAL A 122 -2.19 -0.24 -19.93
C VAL A 122 -3.43 0.54 -20.35
N GLN A 123 -3.64 0.64 -21.67
CA GLN A 123 -4.85 1.22 -22.27
C GLN A 123 -5.50 0.21 -23.23
N PRO A 124 -6.86 0.06 -23.19
CA PRO A 124 -7.79 0.61 -22.17
C PRO A 124 -7.57 0.03 -20.76
N PHE A 125 -7.85 0.84 -19.74
CA PHE A 125 -7.60 0.48 -18.30
C PHE A 125 -8.33 -0.77 -17.82
N LEU A 126 -9.35 -1.26 -18.54
CA LEU A 126 -10.03 -2.51 -18.19
C LEU A 126 -9.06 -3.70 -18.11
N TYR A 127 -7.98 -3.70 -18.91
CA TYR A 127 -6.96 -4.76 -18.91
C TYR A 127 -6.03 -4.71 -17.71
N ALA A 128 -6.05 -3.62 -16.92
CA ALA A 128 -5.28 -3.52 -15.67
C ALA A 128 -5.63 -4.65 -14.70
N ALA A 129 -6.90 -5.07 -14.64
CA ALA A 129 -7.34 -6.16 -13.78
C ALA A 129 -6.64 -7.49 -14.10
N LEU A 130 -6.41 -7.80 -15.38
CA LEU A 130 -5.69 -9.02 -15.80
C LEU A 130 -4.20 -8.97 -15.41
N ILE A 131 -3.59 -7.79 -15.51
CA ILE A 131 -2.18 -7.62 -15.12
C ILE A 131 -2.03 -7.70 -13.60
N ILE A 132 -2.98 -7.14 -12.84
CA ILE A 132 -3.04 -7.27 -11.38
C ILE A 132 -3.21 -8.75 -11.00
N GLU A 133 -4.09 -9.48 -11.69
CA GLU A 133 -4.27 -10.91 -11.46
C GLU A 133 -2.97 -11.71 -11.71
N ALA A 134 -2.23 -11.39 -12.77
CA ALA A 134 -0.91 -11.98 -13.02
C ALA A 134 0.06 -11.71 -11.85
N ALA A 135 0.08 -10.48 -11.31
CA ALA A 135 0.89 -10.13 -10.14
C ALA A 135 0.46 -10.93 -8.89
N VAL A 136 -0.86 -11.11 -8.69
CA VAL A 136 -1.43 -11.92 -7.60
C VAL A 136 -0.98 -13.37 -7.72
N LEU A 137 -1.10 -13.98 -8.90
CA LEU A 137 -0.68 -15.37 -9.11
C LEU A 137 0.82 -15.57 -8.90
N ILE A 138 1.65 -14.62 -9.34
CA ILE A 138 3.10 -14.64 -9.10
C ILE A 138 3.44 -14.47 -7.61
N SER A 139 2.59 -13.83 -6.83
CA SER A 139 2.80 -13.67 -5.39
C SER A 139 2.51 -14.95 -4.58
N VAL A 140 1.78 -15.92 -5.13
CA VAL A 140 1.37 -17.15 -4.43
C VAL A 140 2.56 -17.95 -3.87
N PRO A 141 3.64 -18.25 -4.63
CA PRO A 141 4.79 -18.96 -4.08
C PRO A 141 5.55 -18.19 -3.00
N LEU A 142 5.42 -16.87 -2.99
CA LEU A 142 6.02 -15.99 -1.97
C LEU A 142 5.22 -16.02 -0.67
N LEU A 143 3.89 -16.08 -0.76
CA LEU A 143 2.96 -16.08 0.36
C LEU A 143 2.74 -17.48 0.96
N ALA A 144 2.94 -18.53 0.18
CA ALA A 144 2.82 -19.91 0.65
C ALA A 144 4.00 -20.24 1.58
N ASP A 145 3.73 -20.27 2.89
CA ASP A 145 4.69 -20.73 3.90
C ASP A 145 4.51 -22.23 4.12
N PRO A 146 5.51 -23.08 3.83
CA PRO A 146 5.44 -24.53 4.07
C PRO A 146 5.25 -24.88 5.54
N ALA A 147 5.63 -23.99 6.47
CA ALA A 147 5.47 -24.18 7.90
C ALA A 147 4.06 -23.81 8.40
N SER A 148 3.28 -23.11 7.59
CA SER A 148 1.91 -22.73 7.97
C SER A 148 0.97 -23.92 7.94
N ARG A 149 0.19 -24.10 9.03
CA ARG A 149 -0.83 -25.15 9.13
C ARG A 149 -2.13 -24.84 8.36
N SER A 150 -2.29 -23.63 7.87
CA SER A 150 -3.48 -23.15 7.19
C SER A 150 -3.08 -22.36 5.96
N SER A 151 -3.84 -22.51 4.88
CA SER A 151 -3.73 -21.73 3.66
C SER A 151 -5.05 -21.00 3.31
N ARG A 152 -5.95 -20.88 4.29
CA ARG A 152 -7.29 -20.30 4.07
C ARG A 152 -7.23 -18.84 3.67
N GLY A 153 -6.32 -18.06 4.25
CA GLY A 153 -6.08 -16.67 3.91
C GLY A 153 -5.58 -16.52 2.48
N LEU A 154 -4.60 -17.36 2.09
CA LEU A 154 -4.05 -17.39 0.74
C LEU A 154 -5.10 -17.78 -0.32
N VAL A 155 -5.89 -18.82 -0.05
CA VAL A 155 -6.95 -19.26 -0.97
C VAL A 155 -8.00 -18.16 -1.14
N ARG A 156 -8.43 -17.53 -0.06
CA ARG A 156 -9.40 -16.41 -0.13
C ARG A 156 -8.81 -15.19 -0.86
N PHE A 157 -7.54 -14.89 -0.65
CA PHE A 157 -6.84 -13.83 -1.38
C PHE A 157 -6.94 -14.04 -2.89
N ILE A 158 -6.61 -15.26 -3.38
CA ILE A 158 -6.72 -15.60 -4.79
C ILE A 158 -8.19 -15.47 -5.25
N ILE A 159 -9.13 -16.10 -4.55
CA ILE A 159 -10.55 -16.10 -4.93
C ILE A 159 -11.10 -14.68 -5.06
N PHE A 160 -10.87 -13.81 -4.07
CA PHE A 160 -11.44 -12.45 -4.10
C PHE A 160 -10.81 -11.59 -5.19
N LEU A 161 -9.50 -11.71 -5.42
CA LEU A 161 -8.84 -10.92 -6.46
C LEU A 161 -9.15 -11.45 -7.87
N SER A 162 -9.22 -12.76 -8.07
CA SER A 162 -9.68 -13.34 -9.34
C SER A 162 -11.16 -12.98 -9.63
N LEU A 163 -11.99 -12.95 -8.59
CA LEU A 163 -13.40 -12.55 -8.76
C LEU A 163 -13.55 -11.07 -9.14
N ALA A 164 -12.61 -10.21 -8.76
CA ALA A 164 -12.62 -8.80 -9.14
C ALA A 164 -12.43 -8.59 -10.66
N VAL A 165 -11.71 -9.50 -11.33
CA VAL A 165 -11.36 -9.39 -12.76
C VAL A 165 -12.59 -9.28 -13.67
N PRO A 166 -13.57 -10.22 -13.66
CA PRO A 166 -14.72 -10.13 -14.54
C PRO A 166 -15.55 -8.86 -14.28
N PHE A 167 -15.67 -8.43 -13.02
CA PHE A 167 -16.41 -7.20 -12.72
C PHE A 167 -15.72 -5.96 -13.28
N THR A 168 -14.38 -5.88 -13.19
CA THR A 168 -13.63 -4.74 -13.73
C THR A 168 -13.62 -4.74 -15.26
N LEU A 169 -13.51 -5.91 -15.90
CA LEU A 169 -13.61 -6.03 -17.36
C LEU A 169 -14.98 -5.61 -17.88
N LEU A 170 -16.05 -6.08 -17.23
CA LEU A 170 -17.43 -5.71 -17.57
C LEU A 170 -17.69 -4.22 -17.30
N ALA A 171 -17.12 -3.66 -16.23
CA ALA A 171 -17.21 -2.23 -15.94
C ALA A 171 -16.58 -1.38 -17.04
N GLY A 172 -15.38 -1.76 -17.50
CA GLY A 172 -14.72 -1.07 -18.62
C GLY A 172 -15.51 -1.16 -19.92
N TRP A 173 -16.10 -2.33 -20.23
CA TRP A 173 -16.98 -2.49 -21.38
C TRP A 173 -18.24 -1.60 -21.27
N ALA A 174 -18.89 -1.60 -20.10
CA ALA A 174 -20.07 -0.77 -19.86
C ALA A 174 -19.75 0.74 -19.89
N ALA A 175 -18.54 1.15 -19.44
CA ALA A 175 -18.07 2.53 -19.51
C ALA A 175 -17.89 2.99 -20.98
N ASN A 176 -17.31 2.15 -21.83
CA ASN A 176 -17.19 2.45 -23.26
C ASN A 176 -18.56 2.59 -23.93
N LEU A 177 -19.54 1.76 -23.55
CA LEU A 177 -20.93 1.90 -24.03
C LEU A 177 -21.58 3.21 -23.53
N ALA A 178 -21.30 3.62 -22.31
CA ALA A 178 -21.78 4.88 -21.75
C ALA A 178 -21.21 6.09 -22.51
N GLU A 179 -19.95 6.05 -22.93
CA GLU A 179 -19.35 7.10 -23.77
C GLU A 179 -19.92 7.12 -25.19
N ALA A 180 -20.16 5.94 -25.77
CA ALA A 180 -20.78 5.84 -27.09
C ALA A 180 -22.27 6.27 -27.11
N ASN A 181 -22.97 6.20 -25.96
CA ASN A 181 -24.38 6.53 -25.81
C ASN A 181 -24.64 7.41 -24.58
N PRO A 182 -24.18 8.68 -24.55
CA PRO A 182 -24.27 9.55 -23.38
C PRO A 182 -25.70 9.81 -22.89
N ALA A 183 -26.68 9.74 -23.78
CA ALA A 183 -28.11 9.94 -23.47
C ALA A 183 -28.72 8.79 -22.64
N ASN A 184 -28.08 7.62 -22.62
CA ASN A 184 -28.59 6.47 -21.88
C ASN A 184 -27.83 6.31 -20.53
N GLY A 185 -28.35 6.96 -19.48
CA GLY A 185 -27.78 6.89 -18.13
C GLY A 185 -27.73 5.48 -17.52
N MET A 186 -28.44 4.49 -18.09
CA MET A 186 -28.43 3.11 -17.61
C MET A 186 -27.03 2.48 -17.76
N PHE A 187 -26.30 2.76 -18.85
CA PHE A 187 -24.94 2.25 -19.04
C PHE A 187 -23.96 2.85 -18.00
N GLN A 188 -24.12 4.13 -17.67
CA GLN A 188 -23.34 4.80 -16.63
C GLN A 188 -23.56 4.14 -15.26
N ILE A 189 -24.82 3.89 -14.89
CA ILE A 189 -25.15 3.23 -13.61
C ILE A 189 -24.59 1.80 -13.57
N ARG A 190 -24.73 1.02 -14.64
CA ARG A 190 -24.19 -0.34 -14.73
C ARG A 190 -22.66 -0.34 -14.60
N ALA A 191 -21.98 0.56 -15.30
CA ALA A 191 -20.53 0.68 -15.23
C ALA A 191 -20.08 1.04 -13.80
N ALA A 192 -20.75 1.99 -13.14
CA ALA A 192 -20.43 2.40 -11.77
C ALA A 192 -20.63 1.26 -10.75
N ILE A 193 -21.71 0.49 -10.86
CA ILE A 193 -21.97 -0.66 -9.97
C ILE A 193 -20.95 -1.77 -10.18
N LEU A 194 -20.64 -2.13 -11.43
CA LEU A 194 -19.66 -3.16 -11.74
C LEU A 194 -18.25 -2.75 -11.27
N LEU A 195 -17.89 -1.48 -11.47
CA LEU A 195 -16.64 -0.94 -10.99
C LEU A 195 -16.56 -0.98 -9.46
N ALA A 196 -17.62 -0.55 -8.77
CA ALA A 196 -17.69 -0.58 -7.31
C ALA A 196 -17.54 -2.01 -6.77
N LEU A 197 -18.16 -3.03 -7.41
CA LEU A 197 -18.00 -4.43 -7.04
C LEU A 197 -16.57 -4.92 -7.26
N GLY A 198 -15.97 -4.65 -8.42
CA GLY A 198 -14.57 -5.01 -8.70
C GLY A 198 -13.60 -4.44 -7.68
N PHE A 199 -13.69 -3.13 -7.40
CA PHE A 199 -12.85 -2.48 -6.39
C PHE A 199 -13.15 -2.95 -4.97
N SER A 200 -14.41 -3.32 -4.66
CA SER A 200 -14.76 -3.86 -3.35
C SER A 200 -14.05 -5.18 -3.05
N PHE A 201 -13.90 -6.05 -4.05
CA PHE A 201 -13.11 -7.27 -3.92
C PHE A 201 -11.61 -6.97 -3.79
N MET A 202 -11.07 -6.08 -4.63
CA MET A 202 -9.64 -5.76 -4.66
C MET A 202 -9.16 -5.07 -3.37
N LEU A 203 -9.92 -4.08 -2.87
CA LEU A 203 -9.56 -3.29 -1.68
C LEU A 203 -10.00 -3.93 -0.36
N GLY A 204 -10.79 -4.99 -0.43
CA GLY A 204 -11.38 -5.61 0.75
C GLY A 204 -12.35 -4.66 1.46
N VAL A 205 -13.30 -4.08 0.71
CA VAL A 205 -14.36 -3.26 1.31
C VAL A 205 -15.21 -4.12 2.24
N PHE A 206 -15.65 -3.53 3.38
CA PHE A 206 -16.53 -4.26 4.31
C PHE A 206 -17.76 -4.85 3.60
N PRO A 207 -18.09 -6.13 3.82
CA PRO A 207 -17.50 -7.13 4.74
C PRO A 207 -16.40 -8.01 4.13
N LEU A 208 -15.88 -7.71 2.93
CA LEU A 208 -15.02 -8.60 2.12
C LEU A 208 -13.54 -8.64 2.57
N PHE A 209 -13.13 -7.83 3.55
CA PHE A 209 -11.73 -7.70 3.98
C PHE A 209 -11.18 -8.89 4.79
N THR A 210 -12.02 -9.84 5.19
CA THR A 210 -11.68 -10.90 6.17
C THR A 210 -10.50 -11.79 5.75
N TRP A 211 -10.16 -11.84 4.46
CA TRP A 211 -9.01 -12.57 3.95
C TRP A 211 -7.67 -11.93 4.33
N MET A 212 -7.62 -10.60 4.47
CA MET A 212 -6.36 -9.88 4.76
C MET A 212 -5.77 -10.25 6.13
N PRO A 213 -6.52 -10.20 7.27
CA PRO A 213 -5.97 -10.63 8.56
C PRO A 213 -5.65 -12.12 8.61
N MET A 214 -6.38 -12.98 7.88
CA MET A 214 -6.04 -14.39 7.76
C MET A 214 -4.73 -14.60 7.02
N LEU A 215 -4.53 -13.89 5.90
CA LEU A 215 -3.29 -13.93 5.14
C LEU A 215 -2.10 -13.44 5.97
N SER A 216 -2.26 -12.33 6.71
CA SER A 216 -1.19 -11.80 7.57
C SER A 216 -0.79 -12.75 8.71
N GLU A 217 -1.72 -13.57 9.19
CA GLU A 217 -1.42 -14.61 10.20
C GLU A 217 -0.69 -15.82 9.61
N GLU A 218 -1.00 -16.18 8.36
CA GLU A 218 -0.47 -17.35 7.68
C GLU A 218 0.90 -17.11 7.02
N THR A 219 1.32 -15.84 6.89
CA THR A 219 2.50 -15.46 6.14
C THR A 219 3.46 -14.61 6.97
N HIS A 220 4.72 -14.54 6.53
CA HIS A 220 5.70 -13.68 7.20
C HIS A 220 5.27 -12.21 7.16
N PRO A 221 5.23 -11.46 8.29
CA PRO A 221 4.68 -10.10 8.38
C PRO A 221 5.29 -9.12 7.39
N TYR A 222 6.60 -9.23 7.16
CA TYR A 222 7.33 -8.36 6.24
C TYR A 222 6.95 -8.59 4.78
N VAL A 223 6.63 -9.82 4.41
CA VAL A 223 6.23 -10.22 3.06
C VAL A 223 4.79 -9.84 2.79
N SER A 224 3.86 -10.23 3.68
CA SER A 224 2.45 -9.90 3.53
C SER A 224 2.20 -8.40 3.60
N GLY A 225 2.89 -7.69 4.48
CA GLY A 225 2.78 -6.24 4.60
C GLY A 225 3.23 -5.51 3.33
N PHE A 226 4.35 -5.91 2.72
CA PHE A 226 4.80 -5.36 1.44
C PHE A 226 3.74 -5.52 0.36
N LEU A 227 3.27 -6.76 0.18
CA LEU A 227 2.32 -7.08 -0.89
C LEU A 227 0.98 -6.36 -0.68
N LEU A 228 0.40 -6.44 0.51
CA LEU A 228 -0.89 -5.81 0.81
C LEU A 228 -0.83 -4.28 0.62
N ASN A 229 0.26 -3.65 1.03
CA ASN A 229 0.41 -2.21 0.91
C ASN A 229 0.63 -1.77 -0.55
N LEU A 230 1.57 -2.42 -1.25
CA LEU A 230 1.86 -2.12 -2.64
C LEU A 230 0.64 -2.34 -3.54
N LEU A 231 -0.04 -3.50 -3.37
CA LEU A 231 -1.24 -3.84 -4.13
C LEU A 231 -2.37 -2.83 -3.87
N SER A 232 -2.64 -2.50 -2.60
CA SER A 232 -3.68 -1.55 -2.24
C SER A 232 -3.42 -0.16 -2.81
N VAL A 233 -2.18 0.33 -2.76
CA VAL A 233 -1.82 1.65 -3.29
C VAL A 233 -1.99 1.69 -4.81
N VAL A 234 -1.56 0.66 -5.53
CA VAL A 234 -1.74 0.57 -6.99
C VAL A 234 -3.23 0.50 -7.36
N ILE A 235 -4.03 -0.28 -6.63
CA ILE A 235 -5.47 -0.36 -6.86
C ILE A 235 -6.16 0.99 -6.59
N LEU A 236 -5.76 1.71 -5.54
CA LEU A 236 -6.27 3.06 -5.26
C LEU A 236 -5.91 4.03 -6.40
N PHE A 237 -4.68 4.03 -6.90
CA PHE A 237 -4.30 4.84 -8.06
C PHE A 237 -5.05 4.44 -9.34
N LEU A 238 -5.30 3.14 -9.54
CA LEU A 238 -6.14 2.67 -10.64
C LEU A 238 -7.57 3.23 -10.52
N GLY A 239 -8.14 3.25 -9.31
CA GLY A 239 -9.43 3.86 -9.04
C GLY A 239 -9.46 5.35 -9.35
N VAL A 240 -8.41 6.09 -8.94
CA VAL A 240 -8.24 7.50 -9.29
C VAL A 240 -8.14 7.69 -10.80
N ARG A 241 -7.45 6.81 -11.54
CA ARG A 241 -7.39 6.84 -13.01
C ARG A 241 -8.75 6.64 -13.66
N PHE A 242 -9.55 5.69 -13.19
CA PHE A 242 -10.93 5.53 -13.68
C PHE A 242 -11.75 6.81 -13.45
N LEU A 243 -11.67 7.38 -12.27
CA LEU A 243 -12.36 8.64 -11.95
C LEU A 243 -11.82 9.83 -12.77
N ASN A 244 -10.54 9.86 -13.12
CA ASN A 244 -9.93 10.92 -13.93
C ASN A 244 -10.33 10.79 -15.40
N THR A 245 -10.37 9.58 -15.94
CA THR A 245 -10.70 9.30 -17.35
C THR A 245 -12.17 9.46 -17.62
N TYR A 246 -13.02 8.89 -16.79
CA TYR A 246 -14.47 8.94 -16.95
C TYR A 246 -15.08 10.05 -16.08
N GLY A 247 -15.05 11.31 -16.59
CA GLY A 247 -15.52 12.49 -15.85
C GLY A 247 -16.95 12.36 -15.31
N TRP A 248 -17.83 11.64 -16.03
CA TRP A 248 -19.20 11.37 -15.61
C TRP A 248 -19.29 10.56 -14.31
N LEU A 249 -18.30 9.72 -13.98
CA LEU A 249 -18.25 9.00 -12.69
C LEU A 249 -18.14 9.98 -11.50
N ARG A 250 -17.37 11.05 -11.64
CA ARG A 250 -17.21 12.04 -10.57
C ARG A 250 -18.45 12.91 -10.38
N THR A 251 -19.13 13.23 -11.48
CA THR A 251 -20.33 14.08 -11.47
C THR A 251 -21.58 13.33 -11.05
N MET A 252 -21.58 11.99 -11.13
CA MET A 252 -22.67 11.14 -10.66
C MET A 252 -22.77 11.20 -9.13
N ALA A 253 -23.82 11.80 -8.58
CA ALA A 253 -23.98 12.04 -7.13
C ALA A 253 -23.86 10.77 -6.26
N GLY A 254 -24.16 9.59 -6.81
CA GLY A 254 -24.05 8.31 -6.11
C GLY A 254 -22.61 7.86 -5.84
N VAL A 255 -21.64 8.24 -6.68
CA VAL A 255 -20.25 7.76 -6.57
C VAL A 255 -19.52 8.34 -5.35
N PRO A 256 -19.49 9.68 -5.11
CA PRO A 256 -18.91 10.22 -3.89
C PRO A 256 -19.57 9.67 -2.62
N ASN A 257 -20.89 9.54 -2.61
CA ASN A 257 -21.60 8.98 -1.46
C ASN A 257 -21.22 7.50 -1.21
N ALA A 258 -21.11 6.70 -2.27
CA ALA A 258 -20.69 5.30 -2.16
C ALA A 258 -19.25 5.18 -1.61
N LEU A 259 -18.30 6.00 -2.09
CA LEU A 259 -16.93 6.06 -1.59
C LEU A 259 -16.89 6.45 -0.11
N GLN A 260 -17.70 7.43 0.27
CA GLN A 260 -17.80 7.93 1.64
C GLN A 260 -18.35 6.89 2.62
N ILE A 261 -19.46 6.23 2.24
CA ILE A 261 -20.07 5.17 3.04
C ILE A 261 -19.13 3.97 3.13
N ALA A 262 -18.62 3.48 2.01
CA ALA A 262 -17.70 2.34 1.98
C ALA A 262 -16.45 2.62 2.82
N GLY A 263 -15.81 3.77 2.62
CA GLY A 263 -14.63 4.17 3.37
C GLY A 263 -14.90 4.33 4.87
N GLY A 264 -15.99 4.98 5.26
CA GLY A 264 -16.39 5.12 6.67
C GLY A 264 -16.60 3.77 7.36
N PHE A 265 -17.32 2.84 6.71
CA PHE A 265 -17.50 1.47 7.24
C PHE A 265 -16.19 0.67 7.28
N MET A 266 -15.28 0.85 6.32
CA MET A 266 -13.96 0.22 6.38
C MET A 266 -13.16 0.70 7.59
N VAL A 267 -13.13 2.02 7.84
CA VAL A 267 -12.42 2.59 8.99
C VAL A 267 -13.01 2.09 10.31
N LEU A 268 -14.35 2.14 10.43
CA LEU A 268 -15.05 1.68 11.62
C LEU A 268 -14.79 0.19 11.88
N SER A 269 -15.04 -0.66 10.89
CA SER A 269 -14.91 -2.11 11.05
C SER A 269 -13.48 -2.53 11.32
N ALA A 270 -12.50 -1.99 10.57
CA ALA A 270 -11.09 -2.32 10.76
C ALA A 270 -10.57 -1.86 12.14
N GLY A 271 -10.97 -0.66 12.59
CA GLY A 271 -10.64 -0.16 13.92
C GLY A 271 -11.23 -1.02 15.04
N LEU A 272 -12.52 -1.38 14.94
CA LEU A 272 -13.18 -2.25 15.91
C LEU A 272 -12.53 -3.65 15.95
N TRP A 273 -12.30 -4.26 14.79
CA TRP A 273 -11.65 -5.58 14.76
C TRP A 273 -10.21 -5.52 15.28
N ALA A 274 -9.44 -4.49 14.98
CA ALA A 274 -8.14 -4.26 15.62
C ALA A 274 -8.26 -4.12 17.14
N GLY A 275 -9.35 -3.49 17.62
CA GLY A 275 -9.67 -3.36 19.03
C GLY A 275 -10.00 -4.69 19.71
N PHE A 276 -10.70 -5.60 19.07
CA PHE A 276 -11.14 -6.88 19.64
C PHE A 276 -10.14 -8.03 19.43
N ASP A 277 -9.43 -8.06 18.30
CA ASP A 277 -8.46 -9.11 18.00
C ASP A 277 -7.20 -8.95 18.85
N ARG A 278 -6.81 -10.06 19.50
CA ARG A 278 -5.63 -10.09 20.38
C ARG A 278 -4.34 -10.42 19.64
N LYS A 279 -4.43 -10.83 18.37
CA LYS A 279 -3.26 -11.26 17.59
C LYS A 279 -2.59 -10.07 16.94
N LEU A 280 -1.49 -9.64 17.51
CA LEU A 280 -0.70 -8.51 17.00
C LEU A 280 -0.27 -8.70 15.52
N ILE A 281 -0.02 -9.93 15.09
CA ILE A 281 0.39 -10.28 13.73
C ILE A 281 -0.67 -9.95 12.66
N ARG A 282 -1.96 -9.85 13.03
CA ARG A 282 -3.06 -9.48 12.13
C ARG A 282 -3.23 -7.96 11.99
N LEU A 283 -2.60 -7.19 12.87
CA LEU A 283 -2.77 -5.74 12.93
C LEU A 283 -2.40 -5.02 11.63
N PRO A 284 -1.30 -5.37 10.89
CA PRO A 284 -0.99 -4.73 9.61
C PRO A 284 -2.13 -4.83 8.58
N ALA A 285 -2.88 -5.94 8.59
CA ALA A 285 -4.03 -6.11 7.70
C ALA A 285 -5.20 -5.19 8.07
N TYR A 286 -5.53 -5.08 9.36
CA TYR A 286 -6.56 -4.15 9.81
C TYR A 286 -6.18 -2.70 9.51
N LEU A 287 -4.92 -2.34 9.74
CA LEU A 287 -4.40 -1.01 9.38
C LEU A 287 -4.46 -0.76 7.87
N ASN A 288 -4.16 -1.76 7.04
CA ASN A 288 -4.28 -1.64 5.59
C ASN A 288 -5.73 -1.36 5.16
N VAL A 289 -6.71 -2.07 5.71
CA VAL A 289 -8.14 -1.84 5.45
C VAL A 289 -8.58 -0.44 5.92
N LEU A 290 -8.17 -0.04 7.12
CA LEU A 290 -8.46 1.28 7.69
C LEU A 290 -7.91 2.39 6.80
N GLN A 291 -6.66 2.29 6.37
CA GLN A 291 -6.00 3.27 5.51
C GLN A 291 -6.62 3.31 4.09
N ASN A 292 -7.06 2.16 3.55
CA ASN A 292 -7.85 2.13 2.32
C ASN A 292 -9.17 2.90 2.50
N GLY A 293 -9.84 2.68 3.63
CA GLY A 293 -11.07 3.41 3.98
C GLY A 293 -10.87 4.92 4.05
N LEU A 294 -9.81 5.38 4.73
CA LEU A 294 -9.45 6.80 4.80
C LEU A 294 -9.16 7.38 3.41
N ALA A 295 -8.48 6.63 2.55
CA ALA A 295 -8.21 7.04 1.18
C ALA A 295 -9.51 7.21 0.36
N LEU A 296 -10.47 6.27 0.47
CA LEU A 296 -11.78 6.39 -0.18
C LEU A 296 -12.58 7.58 0.34
N VAL A 297 -12.56 7.81 1.66
CA VAL A 297 -13.20 8.98 2.27
C VAL A 297 -12.56 10.27 1.76
N ALA A 298 -11.24 10.36 1.68
CA ALA A 298 -10.55 11.53 1.14
C ALA A 298 -10.97 11.82 -0.32
N LEU A 299 -11.05 10.77 -1.16
CA LEU A 299 -11.49 10.90 -2.55
C LEU A 299 -12.98 11.28 -2.71
N SER A 300 -13.80 11.05 -1.70
CA SER A 300 -15.24 11.40 -1.70
C SER A 300 -15.53 12.86 -1.39
N LEU A 301 -14.56 13.60 -0.83
CA LEU A 301 -14.72 14.99 -0.43
C LEU A 301 -14.87 15.90 -1.66
N ARG A 302 -15.60 17.01 -1.48
CA ARG A 302 -15.78 18.05 -2.49
C ARG A 302 -14.78 19.19 -2.27
N GLY A 303 -14.41 19.87 -3.35
CA GLY A 303 -13.52 21.03 -3.31
C GLY A 303 -12.20 20.81 -4.07
N ASP A 304 -11.26 21.73 -3.90
CA ASP A 304 -10.07 21.84 -4.77
C ASP A 304 -8.94 20.87 -4.42
N SER A 305 -9.04 20.06 -3.36
CA SER A 305 -7.91 19.29 -2.88
C SER A 305 -8.16 17.83 -2.40
N PRO A 306 -9.18 17.09 -2.88
CA PRO A 306 -9.38 15.69 -2.42
C PRO A 306 -8.20 14.79 -2.79
N LEU A 307 -7.58 14.99 -3.96
CA LEU A 307 -6.40 14.24 -4.38
C LEU A 307 -5.13 14.61 -3.58
N VAL A 308 -4.97 15.89 -3.18
CA VAL A 308 -3.84 16.30 -2.32
C VAL A 308 -3.95 15.61 -0.97
N LEU A 309 -5.15 15.60 -0.39
CA LEU A 309 -5.40 14.92 0.89
C LEU A 309 -5.21 13.40 0.77
N PHE A 310 -5.73 12.78 -0.30
CA PHE A 310 -5.49 11.38 -0.63
C PHE A 310 -3.99 11.07 -0.69
N SER A 311 -3.23 11.87 -1.44
CA SER A 311 -1.78 11.68 -1.61
C SER A 311 -1.01 11.91 -0.30
N ALA A 312 -1.42 12.92 0.49
CA ALA A 312 -0.83 13.21 1.79
C ALA A 312 -1.04 12.09 2.83
N LEU A 313 -2.15 11.35 2.75
CA LEU A 313 -2.41 10.18 3.60
C LEU A 313 -1.53 8.97 3.21
N LEU A 314 -1.14 8.84 1.93
CA LEU A 314 -0.36 7.69 1.46
C LEU A 314 1.08 7.70 1.99
N ILE A 315 1.73 8.87 2.10
CA ILE A 315 3.15 8.96 2.47
C ILE A 315 3.40 8.41 3.88
N PRO A 316 2.74 8.90 4.96
CA PRO A 316 2.94 8.33 6.29
C PRO A 316 2.49 6.88 6.39
N ARG A 317 1.42 6.48 5.67
CA ARG A 317 0.99 5.09 5.58
C ARG A 317 2.11 4.18 5.12
N LEU A 318 2.75 4.49 3.99
CA LEU A 318 3.79 3.65 3.38
C LEU A 318 4.99 3.49 4.31
N VAL A 319 5.46 4.59 4.89
CA VAL A 319 6.63 4.58 5.78
C VAL A 319 6.32 3.83 7.09
N MET A 320 5.21 4.15 7.73
CA MET A 320 4.87 3.55 9.02
C MET A 320 4.51 2.06 8.92
N THR A 321 3.86 1.63 7.83
CA THR A 321 3.60 0.20 7.62
C THR A 321 4.88 -0.60 7.40
N ALA A 322 5.87 -0.04 6.70
CA ALA A 322 7.16 -0.70 6.52
C ALA A 322 7.87 -0.95 7.85
N TYR A 323 7.93 0.07 8.71
CA TYR A 323 8.51 -0.05 10.04
C TYR A 323 7.70 -0.98 10.95
N LEU A 324 6.38 -0.91 10.90
CA LEU A 324 5.50 -1.82 11.65
C LEU A 324 5.78 -3.28 11.28
N CYS A 325 5.77 -3.59 9.98
CA CYS A 325 5.98 -4.97 9.52
C CYS A 325 7.39 -5.47 9.80
N LEU A 326 8.41 -4.58 9.75
CA LEU A 326 9.76 -4.92 10.16
C LEU A 326 9.84 -5.21 11.66
N ALA A 327 9.25 -4.37 12.50
CA ALA A 327 9.22 -4.57 13.94
C ALA A 327 8.48 -5.85 14.32
N LEU A 328 7.32 -6.11 13.68
CA LEU A 328 6.59 -7.37 13.88
C LEU A 328 7.37 -8.58 13.42
N SER A 329 8.15 -8.50 12.35
CA SER A 329 8.97 -9.62 11.91
C SER A 329 10.09 -9.97 12.91
N VAL A 330 10.62 -8.98 13.63
CA VAL A 330 11.56 -9.19 14.71
C VAL A 330 10.91 -9.86 15.91
N LEU A 331 9.69 -9.43 16.24
CA LEU A 331 8.91 -9.98 17.36
C LEU A 331 8.35 -11.39 17.05
N ALA A 332 8.00 -11.70 15.80
CA ALA A 332 7.35 -12.96 15.41
C ALA A 332 8.24 -14.21 15.47
N HIS A 333 9.56 -14.05 15.50
CA HIS A 333 10.50 -15.18 15.55
C HIS A 333 10.52 -15.94 16.88
N ARG A 334 9.75 -15.51 17.90
CA ARG A 334 9.65 -16.18 19.20
C ARG A 334 8.21 -16.18 19.72
N PRO A 335 7.58 -17.35 19.97
CA PRO A 335 6.15 -17.48 20.30
C PRO A 335 5.72 -16.89 21.65
N VAL A 336 6.64 -16.42 22.47
CA VAL A 336 6.40 -15.88 23.83
C VAL A 336 6.23 -14.35 23.85
N LEU A 337 6.28 -13.66 22.72
CA LEU A 337 6.79 -12.30 22.64
C LEU A 337 5.75 -11.16 22.55
N GLU A 338 4.48 -11.38 22.76
CA GLU A 338 3.62 -10.24 23.01
C GLU A 338 3.82 -9.70 24.44
N LYS A 339 3.98 -10.63 25.40
CA LYS A 339 4.30 -10.28 26.79
C LYS A 339 5.81 -10.14 26.97
N GLY A 340 6.27 -9.01 27.52
CA GLY A 340 7.68 -8.75 27.76
C GLY A 340 8.49 -8.26 26.56
N ALA A 341 7.84 -7.88 25.47
CA ALA A 341 8.52 -7.37 24.28
C ALA A 341 9.38 -6.13 24.56
N PHE A 342 8.96 -5.27 25.49
CA PHE A 342 9.77 -4.12 25.92
C PHE A 342 11.08 -4.51 26.60
N ALA A 343 11.11 -5.60 27.36
CA ALA A 343 12.34 -6.05 28.00
C ALA A 343 13.31 -6.69 26.99
N ALA A 344 12.77 -7.44 26.02
CA ALA A 344 13.60 -8.17 25.05
C ALA A 344 14.01 -7.34 23.83
N TYR A 345 13.10 -6.52 23.28
CA TYR A 345 13.27 -5.77 22.04
C TYR A 345 12.64 -4.36 22.14
N PRO A 346 13.18 -3.46 22.98
CA PRO A 346 12.56 -2.18 23.30
C PRO A 346 12.32 -1.31 22.06
N PHE A 347 13.28 -1.24 21.14
CA PHE A 347 13.16 -0.42 19.92
C PHE A 347 12.09 -0.94 18.97
N ALA A 348 11.97 -2.26 18.82
CA ALA A 348 10.91 -2.86 17.99
C ALA A 348 9.53 -2.65 18.62
N ALA A 349 9.40 -2.83 19.94
CA ALA A 349 8.15 -2.60 20.66
C ALA A 349 7.70 -1.14 20.57
N VAL A 350 8.61 -0.18 20.79
CA VAL A 350 8.33 1.26 20.60
C VAL A 350 7.92 1.54 19.15
N MET A 351 8.61 0.95 18.17
CA MET A 351 8.30 1.18 16.75
C MET A 351 6.92 0.66 16.36
N VAL A 352 6.48 -0.48 16.90
CA VAL A 352 5.10 -0.97 16.73
C VAL A 352 4.09 0.06 17.22
N LEU A 353 4.28 0.58 18.43
CA LEU A 353 3.36 1.56 19.04
C LEU A 353 3.36 2.89 18.28
N VAL A 354 4.54 3.41 17.92
CA VAL A 354 4.67 4.65 17.13
C VAL A 354 3.95 4.49 15.80
N SER A 355 4.07 3.33 15.15
CA SER A 355 3.39 3.07 13.88
C SER A 355 1.86 3.03 14.05
N ILE A 356 1.34 2.35 15.07
CA ILE A 356 -0.10 2.28 15.36
C ILE A 356 -0.66 3.68 15.64
N PHE A 357 -0.06 4.42 16.56
CA PHE A 357 -0.51 5.75 16.94
C PHE A 357 -0.36 6.77 15.80
N SER A 358 0.70 6.66 14.98
CA SER A 358 0.85 7.49 13.80
C SER A 358 -0.26 7.26 12.79
N MET A 359 -0.63 6.00 12.53
CA MET A 359 -1.73 5.67 11.61
C MET A 359 -3.11 6.01 12.19
N ALA A 360 -3.24 6.10 13.51
CA ALA A 360 -4.44 6.60 14.18
C ALA A 360 -4.53 8.14 14.17
N GLY A 361 -3.51 8.85 13.68
CA GLY A 361 -3.48 10.31 13.67
C GLY A 361 -3.17 10.93 15.03
N PHE A 362 -2.34 10.29 15.85
CA PHE A 362 -1.95 10.84 17.16
C PHE A 362 -1.03 12.06 16.98
N PRO A 363 -1.22 13.14 17.79
CA PRO A 363 -0.42 14.35 17.67
C PRO A 363 1.09 14.12 17.64
N LEU A 364 1.81 14.98 16.91
CA LEU A 364 3.26 14.97 16.69
C LEU A 364 3.78 13.82 15.78
N LEU A 365 2.97 12.82 15.48
CA LEU A 365 3.35 11.69 14.62
C LEU A 365 3.01 11.94 13.15
N ALA A 366 3.64 11.18 12.27
CA ALA A 366 3.60 11.38 10.81
C ALA A 366 2.18 11.45 10.20
N GLY A 367 1.23 10.68 10.71
CA GLY A 367 -0.15 10.66 10.22
C GLY A 367 -1.01 11.83 10.68
N PHE A 368 -0.57 12.57 11.72
CA PHE A 368 -1.40 13.60 12.34
C PHE A 368 -1.83 14.74 11.41
N PRO A 369 -0.95 15.39 10.64
CA PRO A 369 -1.34 16.55 9.84
C PRO A 369 -2.39 16.22 8.77
N SER A 370 -2.21 15.12 8.04
CA SER A 370 -3.16 14.68 7.01
C SER A 370 -4.48 14.19 7.61
N MET A 371 -4.42 13.53 8.78
CA MET A 371 -5.61 13.09 9.51
C MET A 371 -6.41 14.27 10.06
N LEU A 372 -5.74 15.26 10.64
CA LEU A 372 -6.41 16.47 11.15
C LEU A 372 -7.17 17.20 10.03
N LEU A 373 -6.51 17.38 8.87
CA LEU A 373 -7.15 18.01 7.71
C LEU A 373 -8.34 17.18 7.21
N LEU A 374 -8.24 15.84 7.19
CA LEU A 374 -9.34 14.96 6.82
C LEU A 374 -10.54 15.12 7.78
N LEU A 375 -10.29 15.07 9.09
CA LEU A 375 -11.35 15.20 10.11
C LEU A 375 -12.03 16.57 10.07
N GLU A 376 -11.26 17.65 9.86
CA GLU A 376 -11.80 19.00 9.69
C GLU A 376 -12.75 19.09 8.48
N ARG A 377 -12.30 18.58 7.31
CA ARG A 377 -13.13 18.56 6.10
C ARG A 377 -14.38 17.71 6.26
N LEU A 378 -14.26 16.55 6.92
CA LEU A 378 -15.41 15.70 7.22
C LEU A 378 -16.41 16.38 8.16
N GLY A 379 -15.94 17.12 9.15
CA GLY A 379 -16.80 17.89 10.05
C GLY A 379 -17.68 18.91 9.32
N GLN A 380 -17.12 19.49 8.26
CA GLN A 380 -17.84 20.48 7.44
C GLN A 380 -18.79 19.85 6.41
N GLN A 381 -18.41 18.69 5.82
CA GLN A 381 -19.13 18.12 4.67
C GLN A 381 -19.97 16.89 4.99
N ALA A 382 -19.56 16.09 5.99
CA ALA A 382 -20.13 14.76 6.24
C ALA A 382 -20.01 14.32 7.72
N PRO A 383 -20.76 14.95 8.63
CA PRO A 383 -20.63 14.68 10.07
C PRO A 383 -20.94 13.23 10.46
N ALA A 384 -21.83 12.55 9.73
CA ALA A 384 -22.11 11.13 9.97
C ALA A 384 -20.89 10.25 9.66
N THR A 385 -20.19 10.53 8.57
CA THR A 385 -18.95 9.81 8.22
C THR A 385 -17.82 10.15 9.18
N LEU A 386 -17.74 11.41 9.65
CA LEU A 386 -16.81 11.79 10.70
C LEU A 386 -17.01 10.93 11.96
N ALA A 387 -18.26 10.70 12.38
CA ALA A 387 -18.54 9.85 13.53
C ALA A 387 -18.05 8.41 13.35
N LEU A 388 -18.27 7.81 12.15
CA LEU A 388 -17.77 6.47 11.83
C LEU A 388 -16.24 6.41 11.86
N VAL A 389 -15.59 7.40 11.24
CA VAL A 389 -14.11 7.49 11.19
C VAL A 389 -13.56 7.70 12.60
N ALA A 390 -14.11 8.61 13.38
CA ALA A 390 -13.67 8.88 14.75
C ALA A 390 -13.80 7.64 15.65
N LEU A 391 -14.92 6.92 15.59
CA LEU A 391 -15.11 5.68 16.35
C LEU A 391 -14.08 4.61 15.95
N GLY A 392 -13.80 4.45 14.66
CA GLY A 392 -12.79 3.51 14.18
C GLY A 392 -11.37 3.88 14.65
N LEU A 393 -11.01 5.16 14.63
CA LEU A 393 -9.72 5.65 15.12
C LEU A 393 -9.58 5.51 16.65
N ILE A 394 -10.62 5.81 17.41
CA ILE A 394 -10.65 5.61 18.87
C ILE A 394 -10.46 4.12 19.19
N ALA A 395 -11.14 3.23 18.47
CA ALA A 395 -10.98 1.78 18.65
C ALA A 395 -9.54 1.33 18.32
N LEU A 396 -8.90 1.88 17.29
CA LEU A 396 -7.50 1.63 16.96
C LEU A 396 -6.54 2.14 18.05
N ILE A 397 -6.79 3.33 18.62
CA ILE A 397 -6.01 3.84 19.76
C ILE A 397 -6.15 2.88 20.96
N GLY A 398 -7.36 2.42 21.24
CA GLY A 398 -7.61 1.41 22.26
C GLY A 398 -6.85 0.10 22.03
N ALA A 399 -6.77 -0.36 20.77
CA ALA A 399 -5.93 -1.49 20.40
C ALA A 399 -4.44 -1.23 20.70
N GLY A 400 -3.93 -0.04 20.34
CA GLY A 400 -2.56 0.38 20.63
C GLY A 400 -2.24 0.36 22.12
N ILE A 401 -3.13 0.91 22.96
CA ILE A 401 -2.97 0.91 24.43
C ILE A 401 -2.98 -0.53 24.97
N ARG A 402 -3.89 -1.37 24.48
CA ARG A 402 -3.94 -2.78 24.90
C ARG A 402 -2.66 -3.53 24.57
N HIS A 403 -2.13 -3.37 23.35
CA HIS A 403 -0.86 -3.99 22.95
C HIS A 403 0.32 -3.43 23.74
N MET A 404 0.31 -2.13 24.07
CA MET A 404 1.30 -1.51 24.94
C MET A 404 1.31 -2.19 26.32
N ILE A 405 0.14 -2.36 26.96
CA ILE A 405 0.01 -3.02 28.25
C ILE A 405 0.52 -4.48 28.15
N SER A 406 0.17 -5.20 27.09
CA SER A 406 0.63 -6.58 26.86
C SER A 406 2.15 -6.65 26.73
N MET A 407 2.77 -5.73 25.96
CA MET A 407 4.23 -5.68 25.74
C MET A 407 5.04 -5.32 26.99
N VAL A 408 4.48 -4.51 27.89
CA VAL A 408 5.11 -4.11 29.16
C VAL A 408 4.94 -5.20 30.23
N SER A 409 3.85 -5.99 30.17
CA SER A 409 3.58 -7.02 31.16
C SER A 409 4.69 -8.09 31.19
N PRO A 410 5.18 -8.50 32.38
CA PRO A 410 6.19 -9.54 32.47
C PRO A 410 5.65 -10.87 31.90
N PRO A 411 6.48 -11.63 31.19
CA PRO A 411 6.10 -12.94 30.70
C PRO A 411 5.93 -13.90 31.89
N ALA A 412 4.76 -14.53 32.01
CA ALA A 412 4.41 -15.38 33.13
C ALA A 412 5.32 -16.63 33.29
N ASP A 413 6.09 -17.00 32.26
CA ASP A 413 6.81 -18.27 32.19
C ASP A 413 8.33 -18.16 32.00
N LEU A 414 8.91 -16.95 31.91
CA LEU A 414 10.37 -16.78 31.70
C LEU A 414 11.22 -17.04 32.96
N GLU A 415 10.65 -16.90 34.15
CA GLU A 415 11.34 -17.26 35.41
C GLU A 415 11.59 -18.77 35.54
N MET A 416 10.79 -19.61 34.85
CA MET A 416 10.92 -21.06 34.92
C MET A 416 11.88 -21.70 33.90
N GLN A 417 12.27 -21.00 32.84
CA GLN A 417 13.07 -21.61 31.76
C GLN A 417 14.54 -21.19 31.70
N GLY A 418 15.00 -20.29 32.55
CA GLY A 418 16.42 -19.89 32.61
C GLY A 418 17.00 -19.36 31.27
N LEU A 419 16.14 -19.02 30.32
CA LEU A 419 16.54 -18.46 29.04
C LEU A 419 16.96 -17.02 29.24
N ALA A 420 18.28 -16.82 29.38
CA ALA A 420 18.84 -15.48 29.24
C ALA A 420 18.33 -14.87 27.94
N VAL A 421 17.58 -13.78 28.04
CA VAL A 421 17.15 -12.99 26.89
C VAL A 421 18.41 -12.30 26.35
N GLU A 422 19.15 -12.98 25.46
CA GLU A 422 20.16 -12.29 24.69
C GLU A 422 19.46 -11.22 23.85
N PRO A 423 19.85 -9.94 23.94
CA PRO A 423 19.30 -8.88 23.09
C PRO A 423 19.72 -9.16 21.64
N ALA A 424 18.88 -9.86 20.90
CA ALA A 424 19.18 -10.31 19.54
C ALA A 424 19.00 -9.21 18.49
N SER A 425 18.78 -7.96 18.90
CA SER A 425 18.74 -6.83 17.99
C SER A 425 20.14 -6.27 17.79
N GLY A 426 20.74 -6.51 16.62
CA GLY A 426 22.01 -5.90 16.27
C GLY A 426 21.92 -4.37 16.29
N LEU A 427 23.05 -3.70 16.60
CA LEU A 427 23.15 -2.23 16.65
C LEU A 427 22.51 -1.56 15.42
N LEU A 428 22.74 -2.10 14.23
CA LEU A 428 22.18 -1.60 12.97
C LEU A 428 20.65 -1.55 12.96
N LEU A 429 19.99 -2.56 13.49
CA LEU A 429 18.54 -2.61 13.54
C LEU A 429 17.96 -1.58 14.53
N ASN A 430 18.60 -1.40 15.67
CA ASN A 430 18.22 -0.39 16.65
C ASN A 430 18.39 1.03 16.08
N VAL A 431 19.49 1.29 15.36
CA VAL A 431 19.71 2.56 14.65
C VAL A 431 18.63 2.77 13.59
N TYR A 432 18.26 1.72 12.85
CA TYR A 432 17.21 1.81 11.83
C TYR A 432 15.83 2.14 12.43
N PHE A 433 15.45 1.53 13.56
CA PHE A 433 14.20 1.88 14.26
C PHE A 433 14.25 3.29 14.85
N THR A 434 15.39 3.70 15.45
CA THR A 434 15.54 5.07 15.95
C THR A 434 15.41 6.09 14.83
N ALA A 435 16.02 5.84 13.67
CA ALA A 435 15.87 6.67 12.49
C ALA A 435 14.38 6.73 12.03
N GLY A 436 13.66 5.61 12.11
CA GLY A 436 12.22 5.55 11.79
C GLY A 436 11.37 6.42 12.72
N ILE A 437 11.66 6.40 14.01
CA ILE A 437 10.97 7.26 14.99
C ILE A 437 11.27 8.74 14.69
N LEU A 438 12.51 9.09 14.40
CA LEU A 438 12.90 10.46 14.03
C LEU A 438 12.20 10.91 12.74
N VAL A 439 12.17 10.06 11.71
CA VAL A 439 11.44 10.35 10.46
C VAL A 439 9.96 10.56 10.74
N CYS A 440 9.35 9.72 11.57
CA CYS A 440 7.94 9.87 11.98
C CYS A 440 7.68 11.24 12.64
N LEU A 441 8.54 11.66 13.56
CA LEU A 441 8.44 12.94 14.24
C LEU A 441 8.71 14.12 13.29
N ILE A 442 9.68 14.03 12.39
CA ILE A 442 9.98 15.07 11.40
C ILE A 442 8.78 15.28 10.48
N ILE A 443 8.18 14.19 9.99
CA ILE A 443 6.98 14.23 9.14
C ILE A 443 5.80 14.88 9.89
N GLY A 444 5.60 14.52 11.15
CA GLY A 444 4.49 15.04 11.96
C GLY A 444 4.65 16.52 12.35
N LEU A 445 5.88 16.94 12.67
CA LEU A 445 6.17 18.32 13.11
C LEU A 445 6.32 19.31 11.94
N PHE A 446 6.76 18.83 10.76
CA PHE A 446 7.03 19.66 9.59
C PHE A 446 6.21 19.23 8.36
N PRO A 447 4.85 19.35 8.40
CA PRO A 447 3.99 18.91 7.30
C PRO A 447 4.27 19.63 5.99
N SER A 448 4.81 20.86 6.06
CA SER A 448 5.22 21.64 4.88
C SER A 448 6.27 20.95 4.00
N ARG A 449 6.97 19.95 4.51
CA ARG A 449 7.94 19.16 3.73
C ARG A 449 7.28 18.09 2.87
N ILE A 450 6.08 17.64 3.25
CA ILE A 450 5.35 16.55 2.56
C ILE A 450 4.33 17.10 1.57
N MET A 451 3.72 18.24 1.87
CA MET A 451 2.70 18.85 0.99
C MET A 451 3.16 19.02 -0.45
N PRO A 452 4.39 19.49 -0.76
CA PRO A 452 4.85 19.59 -2.14
C PRO A 452 4.88 18.24 -2.87
N ALA A 453 5.32 17.16 -2.20
CA ALA A 453 5.32 15.83 -2.79
C ALA A 453 3.90 15.30 -3.05
N ALA A 454 2.96 15.58 -2.15
CA ALA A 454 1.55 15.25 -2.35
C ALA A 454 0.93 16.02 -3.51
N GLU A 455 1.25 17.31 -3.67
CA GLU A 455 0.80 18.15 -4.78
C GLU A 455 1.38 17.69 -6.14
N GLU A 456 2.63 17.23 -6.15
CA GLU A 456 3.23 16.69 -7.38
C GLU A 456 2.52 15.42 -7.86
N ILE A 457 2.13 14.52 -6.94
CA ILE A 457 1.35 13.32 -7.29
C ILE A 457 0.01 13.71 -7.94
N VAL A 458 -0.61 14.81 -7.50
CA VAL A 458 -1.88 15.31 -8.07
C VAL A 458 -1.72 15.76 -9.51
N ARG A 459 -0.55 16.26 -9.89
CA ARG A 459 -0.28 16.69 -11.29
C ARG A 459 -0.43 15.55 -12.30
N ALA A 460 -0.29 14.28 -11.86
CA ALA A 460 -0.55 13.10 -12.67
C ALA A 460 -2.02 13.00 -13.17
N PHE A 461 -2.94 13.72 -12.51
CA PHE A 461 -4.38 13.60 -12.76
C PHE A 461 -4.99 14.93 -13.18
N GLN A 462 -4.57 15.45 -14.36
CA GLN A 462 -4.90 16.80 -14.85
C GLN A 462 -6.39 17.05 -15.04
N ASN A 463 -7.17 16.02 -15.38
CA ASN A 463 -8.60 16.14 -15.60
C ASN A 463 -9.41 16.22 -14.31
N TRP A 464 -8.76 16.16 -13.14
CA TRP A 464 -9.43 16.25 -11.84
C TRP A 464 -9.69 17.70 -11.41
N ARG A 465 -9.11 18.67 -12.12
CA ARG A 465 -9.30 20.11 -11.85
C ARG A 465 -10.64 20.63 -12.30
#